data_c0b1629c6ebe29270abece07b28c3b72
#
_entry.id   c0b1629c6ebe29270abece07b28c3b72
#
_cell.length_a   1.000
_cell.length_b   1.000
_cell.length_c   1.000
_cell.angle_alpha   90.00
_cell.angle_beta   90.00
_cell.angle_gamma   90.00
#
_symmetry.space_group_name_H-M   'P 1'
#
loop_
_entity.id
_entity.type
_entity.pdbx_description
1 polymer ?
#
loop_
_entity_poly.entity_id
_entity_poly.type
_entity_poly.pdbx_seq_one_letter_code
_entity_poly.pdbx_strand_id
1 'polypeptide(L)'
;MSEQTDLSPLPETPVSLGTIPWWRRPLFWRAVAGMGLAVALAALIVLAEFSRVLSHRTTNYMRHLHAMNQTVQQLKRRIVSVERRSVTAAERASADESLKRIVAAPDLRTIKLTGANRVKEAGARVQLPSGTLAMSAAQRAAVLQVAGISAAAKGTVYRVWWEEKRKPETLAAEFIPDSDGKATVPMPMPPLEASTVTVTREVGTDAPRPSGATVLKGRITAAPHR
;
A
#
# COMPACT_ATOMS: atom_id res chain seq x y z
N MET A 1 -63.28 -78.82 -93.56
CA MET A 1 -62.17 -78.97 -92.55
C MET A 1 -61.93 -77.61 -91.97
N SER A 2 -62.49 -77.43 -90.82
CA SER A 2 -62.44 -76.17 -90.03
C SER A 2 -61.70 -76.45 -88.75
N GLU A 3 -60.57 -75.84 -88.58
CA GLU A 3 -59.72 -75.93 -87.42
C GLU A 3 -60.16 -74.85 -86.42
N GLN A 4 -60.72 -75.32 -85.37
CA GLN A 4 -61.21 -74.51 -84.24
C GLN A 4 -60.07 -74.27 -83.27
N THR A 5 -59.49 -73.03 -83.27
CA THR A 5 -58.42 -72.67 -82.41
C THR A 5 -59.06 -72.36 -81.03
N ASP A 6 -58.77 -73.20 -80.10
CA ASP A 6 -59.13 -73.11 -78.67
C ASP A 6 -58.25 -72.03 -77.98
N LEU A 7 -58.86 -70.87 -77.65
CA LEU A 7 -58.23 -69.81 -76.84
C LEU A 7 -58.51 -70.03 -75.38
N SER A 8 -57.66 -70.73 -74.71
CA SER A 8 -57.64 -70.82 -73.21
C SER A 8 -57.40 -69.46 -72.63
N PRO A 9 -58.16 -69.02 -71.61
CA PRO A 9 -57.93 -67.77 -70.94
C PRO A 9 -56.68 -67.87 -70.01
N LEU A 10 -55.83 -66.86 -70.14
CA LEU A 10 -54.65 -66.68 -69.28
C LEU A 10 -55.09 -66.52 -67.80
N PRO A 11 -54.35 -67.10 -66.85
CA PRO A 11 -54.63 -66.91 -65.42
C PRO A 11 -54.34 -65.48 -64.98
N GLU A 12 -55.36 -64.78 -64.43
CA GLU A 12 -55.18 -63.48 -63.77
C GLU A 12 -54.29 -63.68 -62.51
N THR A 13 -53.09 -63.18 -62.57
CA THR A 13 -52.22 -63.08 -61.38
C THR A 13 -52.82 -62.06 -60.44
N PRO A 14 -53.08 -62.41 -59.15
CA PRO A 14 -53.57 -61.44 -58.18
C PRO A 14 -52.49 -60.35 -57.93
N VAL A 15 -52.82 -59.12 -58.31
CA VAL A 15 -51.98 -57.94 -57.96
C VAL A 15 -51.94 -57.82 -56.45
N SER A 16 -50.85 -58.28 -55.89
CA SER A 16 -50.54 -58.03 -54.46
C SER A 16 -50.50 -56.53 -54.24
N LEU A 17 -51.54 -55.97 -53.62
CA LEU A 17 -51.52 -54.61 -53.07
C LEU A 17 -50.43 -54.53 -52.04
N GLY A 18 -49.20 -54.15 -52.48
CA GLY A 18 -48.05 -53.94 -51.60
C GLY A 18 -48.45 -53.02 -50.46
N THR A 19 -48.48 -53.53 -49.24
CA THR A 19 -48.75 -52.74 -48.06
C THR A 19 -47.69 -51.63 -47.95
N ILE A 20 -48.07 -50.38 -48.11
CA ILE A 20 -47.17 -49.24 -47.98
C ILE A 20 -46.49 -49.34 -46.63
N PRO A 21 -45.16 -49.46 -46.63
CA PRO A 21 -44.43 -49.67 -45.34
C PRO A 21 -44.73 -48.51 -44.42
N TRP A 22 -44.99 -48.83 -43.13
CA TRP A 22 -45.48 -47.93 -42.09
C TRP A 22 -44.62 -46.66 -41.92
N TRP A 23 -43.32 -46.70 -42.23
CA TRP A 23 -42.42 -45.53 -42.24
C TRP A 23 -42.69 -44.51 -43.33
N ARG A 24 -43.44 -44.85 -44.38
CA ARG A 24 -43.87 -43.88 -45.41
C ARG A 24 -45.13 -43.15 -45.08
N ARG A 25 -45.78 -43.44 -43.95
CA ARG A 25 -46.99 -42.75 -43.51
C ARG A 25 -46.59 -41.36 -42.95
N PRO A 26 -47.24 -40.26 -43.37
CA PRO A 26 -46.91 -38.91 -42.91
C PRO A 26 -47.12 -38.72 -41.42
N LEU A 27 -47.99 -39.48 -40.77
CA LEU A 27 -48.23 -39.50 -39.34
C LEU A 27 -46.99 -40.01 -38.57
N PHE A 28 -46.22 -40.96 -39.06
CA PHE A 28 -45.00 -41.47 -38.46
C PHE A 28 -43.95 -40.38 -38.35
N TRP A 29 -43.70 -39.62 -39.41
CA TRP A 29 -42.72 -38.53 -39.42
C TRP A 29 -43.14 -37.38 -38.54
N ARG A 30 -44.46 -37.09 -38.39
CA ARG A 30 -44.95 -36.10 -37.43
C ARG A 30 -44.71 -36.54 -35.99
N ALA A 31 -44.89 -37.82 -35.66
CA ALA A 31 -44.63 -38.36 -34.33
C ALA A 31 -43.11 -38.31 -34.00
N VAL A 32 -42.23 -38.70 -34.95
CA VAL A 32 -40.80 -38.65 -34.79
C VAL A 32 -40.31 -37.20 -34.62
N ALA A 33 -40.83 -36.26 -35.42
CA ALA A 33 -40.49 -34.84 -35.29
C ALA A 33 -40.96 -34.26 -33.95
N GLY A 34 -42.14 -34.62 -33.45
CA GLY A 34 -42.66 -34.21 -32.15
C GLY A 34 -41.77 -34.74 -30.98
N MET A 35 -41.37 -36.01 -31.07
CA MET A 35 -40.51 -36.63 -30.11
C MET A 35 -39.09 -35.99 -30.08
N GLY A 36 -38.54 -35.70 -31.25
CA GLY A 36 -37.28 -34.97 -31.39
C GLY A 36 -37.33 -33.58 -30.76
N LEU A 37 -38.42 -32.83 -30.96
CA LEU A 37 -38.62 -31.52 -30.36
C LEU A 37 -38.73 -31.62 -28.83
N ALA A 38 -39.45 -32.60 -28.30
CA ALA A 38 -39.60 -32.81 -26.85
C ALA A 38 -38.25 -33.14 -26.19
N VAL A 39 -37.43 -33.98 -26.82
CA VAL A 39 -36.07 -34.30 -26.33
C VAL A 39 -35.17 -33.08 -26.38
N ALA A 40 -35.24 -32.28 -27.43
CA ALA A 40 -34.46 -31.03 -27.56
C ALA A 40 -34.84 -30.01 -26.47
N LEU A 41 -36.16 -29.84 -26.18
CA LEU A 41 -36.61 -28.98 -25.09
C LEU A 41 -36.17 -29.46 -23.73
N ALA A 42 -36.29 -30.78 -23.47
CA ALA A 42 -35.78 -31.35 -22.21
C ALA A 42 -34.26 -31.15 -22.04
N ALA A 43 -33.49 -31.34 -23.10
CA ALA A 43 -32.03 -31.08 -23.07
C ALA A 43 -31.70 -29.61 -22.79
N LEU A 44 -32.46 -28.66 -23.37
CA LEU A 44 -32.31 -27.24 -23.10
C LEU A 44 -32.61 -26.86 -21.65
N ILE A 45 -33.68 -27.45 -21.06
CA ILE A 45 -33.99 -27.23 -19.64
C ILE A 45 -32.89 -27.74 -18.74
N VAL A 46 -32.39 -28.94 -18.98
CA VAL A 46 -31.27 -29.52 -18.22
C VAL A 46 -30.01 -28.66 -18.36
N LEU A 47 -29.71 -28.18 -19.55
CA LEU A 47 -28.56 -27.32 -19.79
C LEU A 47 -28.70 -25.97 -19.06
N ALA A 48 -29.91 -25.39 -19.06
CA ALA A 48 -30.18 -24.16 -18.34
C ALA A 48 -30.03 -24.32 -16.83
N GLU A 49 -30.53 -25.40 -16.24
CA GLU A 49 -30.38 -25.70 -14.83
C GLU A 49 -28.92 -25.96 -14.46
N PHE A 50 -28.19 -26.70 -15.28
CA PHE A 50 -26.77 -26.94 -15.08
C PHE A 50 -25.95 -25.65 -15.14
N SER A 51 -26.26 -24.78 -16.09
CA SER A 51 -25.64 -23.47 -16.20
C SER A 51 -25.90 -22.58 -14.99
N ARG A 52 -27.13 -22.59 -14.43
CA ARG A 52 -27.45 -21.88 -13.18
C ARG A 52 -26.66 -22.41 -11.98
N VAL A 53 -26.53 -23.71 -11.83
CA VAL A 53 -25.76 -24.33 -10.74
C VAL A 53 -24.28 -23.97 -10.85
N LEU A 54 -23.71 -24.00 -12.05
CA LEU A 54 -22.32 -23.58 -12.26
C LEU A 54 -22.10 -22.08 -11.97
N SER A 55 -22.99 -21.22 -12.41
CA SER A 55 -22.85 -19.77 -12.17
C SER A 55 -22.93 -19.42 -10.68
N HIS A 56 -23.81 -20.09 -9.92
CA HIS A 56 -23.86 -19.92 -8.46
C HIS A 56 -22.58 -20.39 -7.74
N ARG A 57 -21.99 -21.48 -8.19
CA ARG A 57 -20.72 -21.95 -7.62
C ARG A 57 -19.56 -21.00 -7.92
N THR A 58 -19.43 -20.54 -9.14
CA THR A 58 -18.35 -19.61 -9.52
C THR A 58 -18.46 -18.26 -8.82
N THR A 59 -19.66 -17.71 -8.66
CA THR A 59 -19.85 -16.45 -7.91
C THR A 59 -19.50 -16.59 -6.43
N ASN A 60 -19.79 -17.72 -5.80
CA ASN A 60 -19.42 -17.98 -4.41
C ASN A 60 -17.90 -18.11 -4.24
N TYR A 61 -17.21 -18.79 -5.15
CA TYR A 61 -15.74 -18.88 -5.13
C TYR A 61 -15.08 -17.51 -5.32
N MET A 62 -15.59 -16.70 -6.24
CA MET A 62 -15.07 -15.35 -6.46
C MET A 62 -15.26 -14.44 -5.24
N ARG A 63 -16.40 -14.51 -4.56
CA ARG A 63 -16.64 -13.78 -3.30
C ARG A 63 -15.65 -14.22 -2.21
N HIS A 64 -15.40 -15.52 -2.10
CA HIS A 64 -14.46 -16.06 -1.12
C HIS A 64 -13.02 -15.62 -1.39
N LEU A 65 -12.60 -15.63 -2.65
CA LEU A 65 -11.29 -15.12 -3.08
C LEU A 65 -11.14 -13.62 -2.81
N HIS A 66 -12.18 -12.82 -3.08
CA HIS A 66 -12.16 -11.39 -2.75
C HIS A 66 -12.08 -11.14 -1.24
N ALA A 67 -12.82 -11.89 -0.42
CA ALA A 67 -12.76 -11.78 1.03
C ALA A 67 -11.37 -12.17 1.57
N MET A 68 -10.79 -13.27 1.08
CA MET A 68 -9.41 -13.66 1.43
C MET A 68 -8.40 -12.59 1.02
N ASN A 69 -8.51 -12.05 -0.17
CA ASN A 69 -7.59 -11.02 -0.65
C ASN A 69 -7.68 -9.74 0.20
N GLN A 70 -8.87 -9.32 0.59
CA GLN A 70 -9.07 -8.20 1.53
C GLN A 70 -8.42 -8.48 2.90
N THR A 71 -8.58 -9.69 3.44
CA THR A 71 -7.97 -10.09 4.71
C THR A 71 -6.44 -10.08 4.63
N VAL A 72 -5.87 -10.61 3.55
CA VAL A 72 -4.42 -10.57 3.30
C VAL A 72 -3.91 -9.12 3.20
N GLN A 73 -4.62 -8.24 2.49
CA GLN A 73 -4.26 -6.83 2.41
C GLN A 73 -4.34 -6.11 3.77
N GLN A 74 -5.35 -6.42 4.58
CA GLN A 74 -5.46 -5.88 5.94
C GLN A 74 -4.32 -6.36 6.85
N LEU A 75 -4.01 -7.66 6.80
CA LEU A 75 -2.88 -8.22 7.55
C LEU A 75 -1.55 -7.59 7.13
N LYS A 76 -1.32 -7.44 5.83
CA LYS A 76 -0.12 -6.79 5.31
C LYS A 76 0.00 -5.33 5.80
N ARG A 77 -1.10 -4.56 5.81
CA ARG A 77 -1.12 -3.20 6.37
C ARG A 77 -0.84 -3.18 7.86
N ARG A 78 -1.38 -4.15 8.63
CA ARG A 78 -1.12 -4.27 10.06
C ARG A 78 0.35 -4.62 10.35
N ILE A 79 0.93 -5.57 9.62
CA ILE A 79 2.35 -5.94 9.76
C ILE A 79 3.23 -4.72 9.51
N VAL A 80 3.04 -3.99 8.40
CA VAL A 80 3.81 -2.78 8.10
C VAL A 80 3.64 -1.71 9.20
N SER A 81 2.44 -1.56 9.77
CA SER A 81 2.22 -0.57 10.83
C SER A 81 2.86 -0.97 12.16
N VAL A 82 2.88 -2.25 12.50
CA VAL A 82 3.56 -2.78 13.70
C VAL A 82 5.07 -2.67 13.55
N GLU A 83 5.60 -3.05 12.40
CA GLU A 83 7.02 -2.96 12.10
C GLU A 83 7.52 -1.49 12.19
N ARG A 84 6.80 -0.55 11.60
CA ARG A 84 7.12 0.88 11.75
C ARG A 84 7.10 1.34 13.22
N ARG A 85 6.12 0.87 14.01
CA ARG A 85 6.05 1.23 15.44
C ARG A 85 7.20 0.64 16.24
N SER A 86 7.61 -0.60 15.96
CA SER A 86 8.73 -1.23 16.65
C SER A 86 10.06 -0.57 16.31
N VAL A 87 10.29 -0.21 15.06
CA VAL A 87 11.49 0.53 14.63
C VAL A 87 11.54 1.89 15.33
N THR A 88 10.46 2.67 15.30
CA THR A 88 10.42 3.98 15.96
C THR A 88 10.56 3.89 17.48
N ALA A 89 10.06 2.84 18.11
CA ALA A 89 10.23 2.63 19.56
C ALA A 89 11.69 2.28 19.91
N ALA A 90 12.34 1.43 19.12
CA ALA A 90 13.76 1.10 19.30
C ALA A 90 14.66 2.32 19.05
N GLU A 91 14.38 3.12 18.04
CA GLU A 91 15.10 4.38 17.78
C GLU A 91 14.94 5.37 18.94
N ARG A 92 13.75 5.53 19.51
CA ARG A 92 13.53 6.38 20.68
C ARG A 92 14.28 5.88 21.92
N ALA A 93 14.25 4.58 22.18
CA ALA A 93 14.96 3.99 23.30
C ALA A 93 16.49 4.20 23.16
N SER A 94 17.04 4.05 21.97
CA SER A 94 18.46 4.30 21.70
C SER A 94 18.82 5.78 21.83
N ALA A 95 17.94 6.70 21.42
CA ALA A 95 18.11 8.13 21.57
C ALA A 95 18.09 8.55 23.06
N ASP A 96 17.16 8.00 23.83
CA ASP A 96 17.06 8.26 25.28
C ASP A 96 18.28 7.72 26.03
N GLU A 97 18.79 6.55 25.65
CA GLU A 97 20.02 6.00 26.24
C GLU A 97 21.24 6.85 25.89
N SER A 98 21.32 7.32 24.65
CA SER A 98 22.39 8.24 24.22
C SER A 98 22.33 9.55 24.98
N LEU A 99 21.14 10.09 25.18
CA LEU A 99 20.93 11.29 25.98
C LEU A 99 21.40 11.07 27.43
N LYS A 100 21.01 9.96 28.09
CA LYS A 100 21.43 9.65 29.46
C LYS A 100 22.94 9.57 29.58
N ARG A 101 23.63 8.94 28.63
CA ARG A 101 25.09 8.86 28.60
C ARG A 101 25.74 10.22 28.46
N ILE A 102 25.22 11.08 27.56
CA ILE A 102 25.77 12.42 27.34
C ILE A 102 25.52 13.32 28.57
N VAL A 103 24.33 13.26 29.15
CA VAL A 103 23.99 14.08 30.34
C VAL A 103 24.83 13.67 31.55
N ALA A 104 25.23 12.41 31.68
CA ALA A 104 26.11 11.92 32.74
C ALA A 104 27.60 12.20 32.47
N ALA A 105 27.96 12.71 31.31
CA ALA A 105 29.34 12.96 30.97
C ALA A 105 29.90 14.21 31.70
N PRO A 106 31.11 14.16 32.22
CA PRO A 106 31.70 15.27 32.99
C PRO A 106 32.01 16.51 32.10
N ASP A 107 32.06 16.34 30.83
CA ASP A 107 32.32 17.39 29.82
C ASP A 107 31.08 17.86 29.08
N LEU A 108 29.89 17.63 29.69
CA LEU A 108 28.62 18.04 29.12
C LEU A 108 28.59 19.53 28.77
N ARG A 109 28.20 19.80 27.53
CA ARG A 109 27.91 21.15 27.06
C ARG A 109 26.49 21.22 26.55
N THR A 110 25.82 22.29 26.86
CA THR A 110 24.44 22.50 26.47
C THR A 110 24.28 23.81 25.73
N ILE A 111 23.64 23.78 24.58
CA ILE A 111 23.34 24.95 23.74
C ILE A 111 21.83 25.04 23.58
N LYS A 112 21.30 26.22 23.82
CA LYS A 112 19.89 26.51 23.57
C LYS A 112 19.68 26.97 22.12
N LEU A 113 18.71 26.37 21.44
CA LEU A 113 18.26 26.80 20.14
C LEU A 113 16.95 27.56 20.31
N THR A 114 16.85 28.68 19.61
CA THR A 114 15.64 29.52 19.62
C THR A 114 14.96 29.49 18.25
N GLY A 115 13.66 29.61 18.26
CA GLY A 115 12.86 29.70 17.03
C GLY A 115 13.25 30.89 16.20
N ALA A 116 13.51 30.67 14.91
CA ALA A 116 13.91 31.71 13.97
C ALA A 116 12.75 32.60 13.52
N ASN A 117 11.52 32.10 13.56
CA ASN A 117 10.33 32.83 13.13
C ASN A 117 9.21 32.76 14.18
N ARG A 118 8.65 33.92 14.53
CA ARG A 118 7.36 33.99 15.20
C ARG A 118 6.26 33.70 14.18
N VAL A 119 5.79 32.45 14.11
CA VAL A 119 4.57 32.16 13.35
C VAL A 119 3.42 32.83 14.10
N LYS A 120 2.94 33.93 13.57
CA LYS A 120 1.69 34.57 14.02
C LYS A 120 0.53 33.74 13.46
N GLU A 121 0.13 32.69 14.15
CA GLU A 121 -1.19 32.13 13.93
C GLU A 121 -2.17 32.88 14.83
N ALA A 122 -3.19 33.48 14.21
CA ALA A 122 -4.20 34.27 14.88
C ALA A 122 -4.96 33.43 15.92
N GLY A 123 -4.82 33.77 17.22
CA GLY A 123 -5.71 33.33 18.28
C GLY A 123 -5.30 32.12 19.13
N ALA A 124 -4.25 31.36 18.81
CA ALA A 124 -3.72 30.31 19.66
C ALA A 124 -2.49 30.76 20.45
N ARG A 125 -2.29 30.27 21.67
CA ARG A 125 -1.01 30.43 22.40
C ARG A 125 0.09 29.79 21.55
N VAL A 126 0.83 30.60 20.82
CA VAL A 126 1.93 30.14 19.98
C VAL A 126 3.04 29.64 20.88
N GLN A 127 3.17 28.36 21.02
CA GLN A 127 4.34 27.75 21.61
C GLN A 127 5.50 27.97 20.64
N LEU A 128 6.43 28.87 21.01
CA LEU A 128 7.62 29.09 20.18
C LEU A 128 8.44 27.80 20.15
N PRO A 129 8.86 27.34 18.97
CA PRO A 129 9.74 26.19 18.87
C PRO A 129 11.02 26.47 19.65
N SER A 130 11.43 25.48 20.44
CA SER A 130 12.64 25.53 21.25
C SER A 130 13.43 24.24 21.08
N GLY A 131 14.73 24.32 21.25
CA GLY A 131 15.61 23.17 21.22
C GLY A 131 16.76 23.29 22.22
N THR A 132 17.29 22.15 22.60
CA THR A 132 18.47 22.04 23.43
C THR A 132 19.40 21.01 22.81
N LEU A 133 20.62 21.43 22.47
CA LEU A 133 21.68 20.56 21.99
C LEU A 133 22.61 20.23 23.15
N ALA A 134 22.66 18.98 23.54
CA ALA A 134 23.59 18.42 24.52
C ALA A 134 24.74 17.73 23.78
N MET A 135 25.98 17.99 24.18
CA MET A 135 27.17 17.45 23.52
C MET A 135 28.20 17.01 24.54
N SER A 136 28.93 15.94 24.24
CA SER A 136 30.11 15.48 25.01
C SER A 136 31.21 15.07 24.06
N ALA A 137 32.35 15.69 24.20
CA ALA A 137 33.57 15.34 23.44
C ALA A 137 34.08 13.95 23.85
N ALA A 138 34.00 13.61 25.13
CA ALA A 138 34.38 12.30 25.64
C ALA A 138 33.56 11.18 25.03
N GLN A 139 32.26 11.40 24.83
CA GLN A 139 31.36 10.44 24.18
C GLN A 139 31.34 10.55 22.65
N ARG A 140 32.00 11.55 22.05
CA ARG A 140 31.99 11.88 20.63
C ARG A 140 30.59 11.92 20.04
N ALA A 141 29.62 12.40 20.83
CA ALA A 141 28.21 12.38 20.48
C ALA A 141 27.50 13.67 20.89
N ALA A 142 26.47 13.98 20.14
CA ALA A 142 25.56 15.06 20.46
C ALA A 142 24.12 14.56 20.39
N VAL A 143 23.22 15.15 21.16
CA VAL A 143 21.78 14.89 21.12
C VAL A 143 21.04 16.21 21.10
N LEU A 144 20.18 16.37 20.11
CA LEU A 144 19.27 17.49 19.99
C LEU A 144 17.89 17.10 20.53
N GLN A 145 17.41 17.82 21.52
CA GLN A 145 16.03 17.76 21.95
C GLN A 145 15.28 18.98 21.42
N VAL A 146 14.13 18.74 20.81
CA VAL A 146 13.25 19.80 20.28
C VAL A 146 11.86 19.68 20.83
N ALA A 147 11.18 20.82 20.98
CA ALA A 147 9.79 20.91 21.42
C ALA A 147 9.08 22.08 20.72
N GLY A 148 7.77 21.94 20.54
CA GLY A 148 6.94 22.97 19.94
C GLY A 148 7.14 23.14 18.42
N ILE A 149 7.68 22.12 17.73
CA ILE A 149 7.78 22.11 16.28
C ILE A 149 6.48 21.57 15.70
N SER A 150 5.99 22.18 14.62
CA SER A 150 4.79 21.68 13.93
C SER A 150 4.99 20.26 13.44
N ALA A 151 3.94 19.43 13.53
CA ALA A 151 3.98 18.11 12.91
C ALA A 151 4.34 18.22 11.42
N ALA A 152 5.20 17.33 10.95
CA ALA A 152 5.63 17.33 9.56
C ALA A 152 4.43 17.00 8.64
N ALA A 153 4.14 17.87 7.67
CA ALA A 153 3.20 17.56 6.63
C ALA A 153 3.72 16.37 5.79
N LYS A 154 2.83 15.69 5.09
CA LYS A 154 3.22 14.57 4.22
C LYS A 154 4.31 14.99 3.22
N GLY A 155 5.44 14.28 3.23
CA GLY A 155 6.58 14.60 2.36
C GLY A 155 7.49 15.71 2.88
N THR A 156 7.32 16.17 4.14
CA THR A 156 8.17 17.16 4.79
C THR A 156 8.99 16.48 5.88
N VAL A 157 10.25 16.85 6.02
CA VAL A 157 11.18 16.37 7.05
C VAL A 157 11.90 17.56 7.69
N TYR A 158 12.43 17.35 8.88
CA TYR A 158 13.29 18.34 9.54
C TYR A 158 14.74 17.86 9.44
N ARG A 159 15.65 18.80 9.11
CA ARG A 159 17.07 18.54 8.98
C ARG A 159 17.88 19.44 9.89
N VAL A 160 18.91 18.87 10.48
CA VAL A 160 19.86 19.58 11.33
C VAL A 160 21.15 19.77 10.54
N TRP A 161 21.64 20.99 10.53
CA TRP A 161 22.82 21.39 9.78
C TRP A 161 23.87 21.99 10.70
N TRP A 162 25.14 21.63 10.47
CA TRP A 162 26.27 22.33 11.02
C TRP A 162 26.70 23.43 10.06
N GLU A 163 26.76 24.67 10.55
CA GLU A 163 27.31 25.79 9.79
C GLU A 163 28.78 26.04 10.21
N GLU A 164 29.69 25.91 9.29
CA GLU A 164 31.11 26.21 9.47
C GLU A 164 31.45 27.52 8.78
N LYS A 165 32.41 28.25 9.34
CA LYS A 165 32.92 29.44 8.67
C LYS A 165 33.59 29.06 7.35
N ARG A 166 33.14 29.67 6.25
CA ARG A 166 33.73 29.51 4.90
C ARG A 166 33.60 28.11 4.28
N LYS A 167 32.77 27.25 4.82
CA LYS A 167 32.43 25.94 4.24
C LYS A 167 30.91 25.80 4.03
N PRO A 168 30.52 24.94 3.11
CA PRO A 168 29.10 24.65 2.96
C PRO A 168 28.56 23.96 4.22
N GLU A 169 27.27 24.12 4.47
CA GLU A 169 26.57 23.50 5.57
C GLU A 169 26.62 21.96 5.43
N THR A 170 26.87 21.29 6.55
CA THR A 170 26.94 19.83 6.60
C THR A 170 25.71 19.27 7.29
N LEU A 171 25.06 18.30 6.66
CA LEU A 171 23.91 17.59 7.24
C LEU A 171 24.37 16.77 8.46
N ALA A 172 23.79 17.03 9.61
CA ALA A 172 24.06 16.34 10.86
C ALA A 172 23.09 15.21 11.12
N ALA A 173 21.79 15.45 10.92
CA ALA A 173 20.73 14.48 11.13
C ALA A 173 19.44 14.89 10.39
N GLU A 174 18.57 13.91 10.22
CA GLU A 174 17.20 14.10 9.74
C GLU A 174 16.22 13.49 10.73
N PHE A 175 15.08 14.14 10.95
CA PHE A 175 14.08 13.62 11.88
C PHE A 175 12.67 14.07 11.52
N ILE A 176 11.70 13.36 12.08
CA ILE A 176 10.27 13.70 12.06
C ILE A 176 9.82 13.84 13.50
N PRO A 177 9.27 14.98 13.94
CA PRO A 177 8.75 15.16 15.28
C PRO A 177 7.53 14.26 15.49
N ASP A 178 7.26 13.94 16.77
CA ASP A 178 6.05 13.23 17.16
C ASP A 178 4.80 14.14 17.05
N SER A 179 3.63 13.59 17.43
CA SER A 179 2.35 14.31 17.42
C SER A 179 2.34 15.54 18.33
N ASP A 180 3.20 15.55 19.35
CA ASP A 180 3.33 16.64 20.32
C ASP A 180 4.35 17.70 19.89
N GLY A 181 4.92 17.53 18.70
CA GLY A 181 5.95 18.43 18.17
C GLY A 181 7.29 18.28 18.88
N LYS A 182 7.59 17.09 19.44
CA LYS A 182 8.84 16.79 20.13
C LYS A 182 9.67 15.78 19.35
N ALA A 183 10.99 15.88 19.48
CA ALA A 183 11.91 14.84 19.02
C ALA A 183 13.20 14.86 19.88
N THR A 184 13.80 13.66 20.04
CA THR A 184 15.15 13.47 20.58
C THR A 184 15.99 12.85 19.46
N VAL A 185 17.00 13.58 19.00
CA VAL A 185 17.74 13.28 17.77
C VAL A 185 19.20 13.06 18.11
N PRO A 186 19.71 11.82 18.13
CA PRO A 186 21.13 11.55 18.26
C PRO A 186 21.84 11.95 16.96
N MET A 187 23.01 12.53 17.09
CA MET A 187 23.80 12.98 15.97
C MET A 187 25.30 12.94 16.29
N PRO A 188 26.19 12.95 15.28
CA PRO A 188 27.62 13.07 15.50
C PRO A 188 27.98 14.39 16.15
N MET A 189 29.14 14.44 16.80
CA MET A 189 29.73 15.70 17.30
C MET A 189 29.83 16.72 16.17
N PRO A 190 29.58 18.01 16.45
CA PRO A 190 29.80 19.06 15.49
C PRO A 190 31.32 19.09 15.09
N PRO A 191 31.61 19.43 13.85
CA PRO A 191 33.02 19.74 13.46
C PRO A 191 33.61 20.83 14.34
N LEU A 192 34.93 20.80 14.53
CA LEU A 192 35.62 21.77 15.40
C LEU A 192 35.42 23.23 14.98
N GLU A 193 35.19 23.47 13.70
CA GLU A 193 34.96 24.80 13.12
C GLU A 193 33.49 25.18 13.06
N ALA A 194 32.58 24.27 13.49
CA ALA A 194 31.14 24.57 13.50
C ALA A 194 30.85 25.72 14.48
N SER A 195 30.24 26.76 13.97
CA SER A 195 29.89 27.97 14.72
C SER A 195 28.39 28.06 15.04
N THR A 196 27.59 27.35 14.30
CA THR A 196 26.12 27.40 14.41
C THR A 196 25.52 26.04 14.11
N VAL A 197 24.41 25.77 14.77
CA VAL A 197 23.51 24.67 14.44
C VAL A 197 22.19 25.26 13.95
N THR A 198 21.69 24.77 12.82
CA THR A 198 20.42 25.24 12.22
C THR A 198 19.52 24.05 11.97
N VAL A 199 18.24 24.19 12.29
CA VAL A 199 17.19 23.22 11.96
C VAL A 199 16.28 23.84 10.92
N THR A 200 16.16 23.16 9.78
CA THR A 200 15.27 23.58 8.68
C THR A 200 14.14 22.59 8.46
N ARG A 201 13.04 23.07 7.93
CA ARG A 201 11.93 22.25 7.45
C ARG A 201 12.04 22.12 5.94
N GLU A 202 12.32 20.93 5.45
CA GLU A 202 12.57 20.62 4.06
C GLU A 202 11.41 19.84 3.42
N VAL A 203 11.21 20.04 2.13
CA VAL A 203 10.26 19.25 1.32
C VAL A 203 11.08 18.26 0.47
N GLY A 204 10.81 16.96 0.63
CA GLY A 204 11.57 15.91 -0.06
C GLY A 204 12.86 15.50 0.69
N THR A 205 13.55 14.48 0.17
CA THR A 205 14.69 13.83 0.84
C THR A 205 16.07 14.23 0.33
N ASP A 206 16.20 14.93 -0.78
CA ASP A 206 17.46 15.01 -1.54
C ASP A 206 18.11 16.41 -1.62
N ALA A 207 17.79 17.32 -0.70
CA ALA A 207 18.45 18.63 -0.70
C ALA A 207 19.88 18.51 -0.14
N PRO A 208 20.93 18.77 -0.94
CA PRO A 208 22.32 18.72 -0.50
C PRO A 208 22.72 19.92 0.39
N ARG A 209 21.86 20.94 0.47
CA ARG A 209 22.03 22.16 1.26
C ARG A 209 20.68 22.56 1.85
N PRO A 210 20.67 23.35 2.95
CA PRO A 210 19.43 23.89 3.48
C PRO A 210 18.70 24.74 2.41
N SER A 211 17.49 24.32 2.06
CA SER A 211 16.63 24.99 1.08
C SER A 211 15.32 25.44 1.69
N GLY A 212 14.96 24.86 2.83
CA GLY A 212 13.72 25.10 3.52
C GLY A 212 13.75 26.22 4.55
N ALA A 213 12.60 26.45 5.18
CA ALA A 213 12.49 27.47 6.20
C ALA A 213 13.27 27.09 7.47
N THR A 214 14.09 28.00 7.99
CA THR A 214 14.77 27.83 9.28
C THR A 214 13.75 27.87 10.40
N VAL A 215 13.75 26.84 11.23
CA VAL A 215 12.82 26.67 12.36
C VAL A 215 13.52 26.99 13.67
N LEU A 216 14.73 26.47 13.88
CA LEU A 216 15.56 26.69 15.06
C LEU A 216 16.98 27.06 14.67
N LYS A 217 17.60 27.90 15.46
CA LYS A 217 19.01 28.28 15.30
C LYS A 217 19.68 28.46 16.65
N GLY A 218 20.92 27.97 16.77
CA GLY A 218 21.73 28.09 17.98
C GLY A 218 23.20 28.33 17.63
N ARG A 219 23.91 29.13 18.45
CA ARG A 219 25.34 29.38 18.27
C ARG A 219 26.15 28.40 19.10
N ILE A 220 27.10 27.75 18.47
CA ILE A 220 28.05 26.87 19.12
C ILE A 220 29.21 27.74 19.62
N THR A 221 29.31 27.93 20.93
CA THR A 221 30.42 28.63 21.53
C THR A 221 31.60 27.67 21.61
N ALA A 222 32.66 27.97 20.94
CA ALA A 222 33.92 27.19 21.10
C ALA A 222 34.32 27.16 22.58
N ALA A 223 34.87 26.01 23.03
CA ALA A 223 35.43 25.95 24.37
C ALA A 223 36.56 26.95 24.47
N PRO A 224 36.71 27.67 25.57
CA PRO A 224 37.96 28.29 25.86
C PRO A 224 39.00 27.15 25.91
N HIS A 225 40.00 27.22 25.02
CA HIS A 225 41.14 26.33 25.08
C HIS A 225 41.83 26.60 26.44
N ARG A 226 41.75 25.63 27.34
CA ARG A 226 42.66 25.58 28.51
C ARG A 226 43.90 24.81 28.16
#